data_fa70c1da0ddc92cb3a2e2b7e4bf61611
#
_entry.id   fa70c1da0ddc92cb3a2e2b7e4bf61611
#
_cell.length_a   1.000
_cell.length_b   1.000
_cell.length_c   1.000
_cell.angle_alpha   90.00
_cell.angle_beta   90.00
_cell.angle_gamma   90.00
#
_symmetry.space_group_name_H-M   'P 1'
#
loop_
_entity.id
_entity.type
_entity.pdbx_description
1 polymer ?
#
loop_
_entity_poly.entity_id
_entity_poly.type
_entity_poly.pdbx_seq_one_letter_code
_entity_poly.pdbx_strand_id
1 'polypeptide(L)'
;MQGSITPLVVFVVVCLAHLAAEAVRSQPGRLVTKPLLMPALAWYYTASAAQPNSVLLAALACGWLGDVFLMIPDPARTRRYFKPGLVAFLAGHLLYAAVFAAYLPQASNVPSWGWGALIVFLAVGAVGYRLIVPHAGKLRPAIVAYIVIIVLMGASTVLPLGTVNTAGALTAMAGALLFMLSDTVNAYNRFVREIPGERLYTMSTYLGGQFLLVQGCLMF
;
A
#
# COMPACT_ATOMS: atom_id res chain seq x y z
N MET A 1 3.06 21.43 16.92
CA MET A 1 3.03 19.96 17.04
C MET A 1 4.47 19.45 16.95
N GLN A 2 5.10 19.19 18.10
CA GLN A 2 6.42 18.56 18.15
C GLN A 2 6.20 17.04 18.32
N GLY A 3 5.80 16.38 17.23
CA GLY A 3 5.89 14.92 17.20
C GLY A 3 7.35 14.54 17.37
N SER A 4 7.66 13.60 18.24
CA SER A 4 9.03 13.11 18.42
C SER A 4 9.58 12.67 17.05
N ILE A 5 10.70 13.23 16.61
CA ILE A 5 11.37 12.88 15.37
C ILE A 5 11.86 11.40 15.40
N THR A 6 11.99 10.83 16.60
CA THR A 6 12.51 9.48 16.82
C THR A 6 11.74 8.39 16.07
N PRO A 7 10.38 8.32 16.10
CA PRO A 7 9.65 7.27 15.35
C PRO A 7 9.87 7.38 13.84
N LEU A 8 9.95 8.60 13.30
CA LEU A 8 10.25 8.81 11.88
C LEU A 8 11.65 8.31 11.53
N VAL A 9 12.65 8.68 12.34
CA VAL A 9 14.03 8.22 12.13
C VAL A 9 14.13 6.70 12.19
N VAL A 10 13.46 6.06 13.17
CA VAL A 10 13.44 4.59 13.27
C VAL A 10 12.79 3.97 12.03
N PHE A 11 11.65 4.49 11.58
CA PHE A 11 11.02 3.99 10.35
C PHE A 11 11.95 4.11 9.14
N VAL A 12 12.56 5.28 8.94
CA VAL A 12 13.50 5.51 7.81
C VAL A 12 14.71 4.55 7.89
N VAL A 13 15.30 4.38 9.07
CA VAL A 13 16.44 3.46 9.26
C VAL A 13 16.03 2.02 8.94
N VAL A 14 14.87 1.57 9.39
CA VAL A 14 14.36 0.21 9.09
C VAL A 14 14.09 0.06 7.58
N CYS A 15 13.53 1.08 6.92
CA CYS A 15 13.32 1.09 5.47
C CYS A 15 14.65 0.96 4.71
N LEU A 16 15.65 1.78 5.06
CA LEU A 16 16.96 1.74 4.42
C LEU A 16 17.66 0.39 4.64
N ALA A 17 17.60 -0.16 5.86
CA ALA A 17 18.14 -1.48 6.17
C ALA A 17 17.44 -2.58 5.36
N HIS A 18 16.11 -2.50 5.19
CA HIS A 18 15.37 -3.45 4.38
C HIS A 18 15.72 -3.35 2.89
N LEU A 19 15.76 -2.14 2.33
CA LEU A 19 16.15 -1.93 0.93
C LEU A 19 17.60 -2.38 0.66
N ALA A 20 18.52 -2.16 1.60
CA ALA A 20 19.87 -2.68 1.51
C ALA A 20 19.88 -4.22 1.52
N ALA A 21 19.09 -4.87 2.39
CA ALA A 21 18.96 -6.33 2.43
C ALA A 21 18.38 -6.89 1.11
N GLU A 22 17.41 -6.17 0.48
CA GLU A 22 16.89 -6.55 -0.85
C GLU A 22 17.94 -6.37 -1.95
N ALA A 23 18.69 -5.27 -1.94
CA ALA A 23 19.72 -4.97 -2.93
C ALA A 23 20.85 -6.04 -2.94
N VAL A 24 21.30 -6.45 -1.74
CA VAL A 24 22.31 -7.50 -1.60
C VAL A 24 21.72 -8.92 -1.58
N ARG A 25 20.41 -9.07 -1.77
CA ARG A 25 19.66 -10.34 -1.76
C ARG A 25 19.85 -11.15 -0.47
N SER A 26 20.03 -10.49 0.68
CA SER A 26 20.20 -11.12 1.98
C SER A 26 18.91 -11.68 2.53
N GLN A 27 18.73 -13.00 2.50
CA GLN A 27 17.56 -13.66 3.08
C GLN A 27 17.42 -13.42 4.59
N PRO A 28 18.48 -13.56 5.42
CA PRO A 28 18.39 -13.25 6.86
C PRO A 28 18.02 -11.78 7.12
N GLY A 29 18.65 -10.85 6.38
CA GLY A 29 18.36 -9.43 6.52
C GLY A 29 16.88 -9.11 6.26
N ARG A 30 16.29 -9.71 5.23
CA ARG A 30 14.86 -9.55 4.90
C ARG A 30 13.96 -10.11 5.99
N LEU A 31 14.27 -11.30 6.53
CA LEU A 31 13.47 -11.95 7.58
C LEU A 31 13.42 -11.11 8.86
N VAL A 32 14.49 -10.36 9.16
CA VAL A 32 14.55 -9.47 10.32
C VAL A 32 13.88 -8.12 10.04
N THR A 33 14.21 -7.48 8.92
CA THR A 33 13.80 -6.09 8.66
C THR A 33 12.35 -5.97 8.21
N LYS A 34 11.84 -6.89 7.38
CA LYS A 34 10.49 -6.79 6.80
C LYS A 34 9.38 -6.75 7.86
N PRO A 35 9.37 -7.60 8.91
CA PRO A 35 8.36 -7.54 9.95
C PRO A 35 8.37 -6.26 10.80
N LEU A 36 9.45 -5.48 10.76
CA LEU A 36 9.58 -4.23 11.53
C LEU A 36 9.02 -3.01 10.78
N LEU A 37 8.82 -3.09 9.46
CA LEU A 37 8.44 -1.95 8.61
C LEU A 37 7.10 -1.34 9.03
N MET A 38 6.04 -2.12 9.01
CA MET A 38 4.70 -1.61 9.34
C MET A 38 4.52 -1.26 10.82
N PRO A 39 5.07 -2.01 11.80
CA PRO A 39 5.07 -1.57 13.20
C PRO A 39 5.81 -0.23 13.41
N ALA A 40 6.94 0.00 12.75
CA ALA A 40 7.64 1.27 12.82
C ALA A 40 6.83 2.43 12.21
N LEU A 41 6.14 2.19 11.09
CA LEU A 41 5.25 3.16 10.48
C LEU A 41 4.02 3.45 11.36
N ALA A 42 3.43 2.42 11.98
CA ALA A 42 2.32 2.57 12.91
C ALA A 42 2.74 3.37 14.16
N TRP A 43 3.94 3.12 14.68
CA TRP A 43 4.50 3.94 15.76
C TRP A 43 4.69 5.40 15.34
N TYR A 44 5.26 5.64 14.15
CA TYR A 44 5.35 7.01 13.62
C TYR A 44 3.98 7.68 13.55
N TYR A 45 2.97 6.98 13.01
CA TYR A 45 1.61 7.50 12.91
C TYR A 45 1.02 7.85 14.28
N THR A 46 1.06 6.91 15.23
CA THR A 46 0.47 7.11 16.57
C THR A 46 1.18 8.19 17.38
N ALA A 47 2.49 8.36 17.19
CA ALA A 47 3.26 9.40 17.86
C ALA A 47 3.06 10.81 17.24
N SER A 48 2.59 10.89 16.00
CA SER A 48 2.43 12.14 15.25
C SER A 48 0.97 12.62 15.16
N ALA A 49 0.01 11.69 15.18
CA ALA A 49 -1.41 12.02 15.10
C ALA A 49 -1.94 12.52 16.46
N ALA A 50 -2.68 13.62 16.47
CA ALA A 50 -3.38 14.11 17.67
C ALA A 50 -4.47 13.12 18.13
N GLN A 51 -5.17 12.52 17.17
CA GLN A 51 -6.16 11.47 17.38
C GLN A 51 -5.94 10.36 16.35
N PRO A 52 -5.21 9.29 16.72
CA PRO A 52 -4.96 8.19 15.78
C PRO A 52 -6.24 7.50 15.33
N ASN A 53 -6.42 7.37 14.02
CA ASN A 53 -7.55 6.65 13.43
C ASN A 53 -7.31 5.14 13.54
N SER A 54 -8.18 4.44 14.26
CA SER A 54 -8.08 3.00 14.47
C SER A 54 -8.26 2.18 13.19
N VAL A 55 -9.03 2.67 12.22
CA VAL A 55 -9.22 2.01 10.91
C VAL A 55 -7.93 2.06 10.11
N LEU A 56 -7.20 3.18 10.14
CA LEU A 56 -5.89 3.30 9.50
C LEU A 56 -4.86 2.36 10.15
N LEU A 57 -4.86 2.26 11.48
CA LEU A 57 -3.99 1.32 12.19
C LEU A 57 -4.32 -0.14 11.84
N ALA A 58 -5.61 -0.48 11.71
CA ALA A 58 -6.03 -1.79 11.24
C ALA A 58 -5.59 -2.07 9.80
N ALA A 59 -5.62 -1.05 8.91
CA ALA A 59 -5.10 -1.18 7.55
C ALA A 59 -3.59 -1.49 7.54
N LEU A 60 -2.80 -0.78 8.37
CA LEU A 60 -1.36 -1.07 8.54
C LEU A 60 -1.11 -2.47 9.11
N ALA A 61 -1.91 -2.90 10.08
CA ALA A 61 -1.82 -4.26 10.64
C ALA A 61 -2.13 -5.34 9.60
N CYS A 62 -3.13 -5.12 8.74
CA CYS A 62 -3.42 -6.02 7.62
C CYS A 62 -2.28 -6.06 6.60
N GLY A 63 -1.66 -4.92 6.27
CA GLY A 63 -0.46 -4.86 5.45
C GLY A 63 0.70 -5.63 6.06
N TRP A 64 0.94 -5.45 7.36
CA TRP A 64 1.93 -6.21 8.12
C TRP A 64 1.70 -7.73 8.04
N LEU A 65 0.46 -8.18 8.29
CA LEU A 65 0.11 -9.60 8.16
C LEU A 65 0.37 -10.12 6.76
N GLY A 66 0.00 -9.35 5.74
CA GLY A 66 0.27 -9.67 4.35
C GLY A 66 1.76 -9.86 4.08
N ASP A 67 2.60 -8.94 4.56
CA ASP A 67 4.05 -9.01 4.45
C ASP A 67 4.63 -10.24 5.15
N VAL A 68 4.17 -10.54 6.38
CA VAL A 68 4.62 -11.71 7.14
C VAL A 68 4.24 -13.00 6.41
N PHE A 69 2.99 -13.14 5.95
CA PHE A 69 2.57 -14.35 5.23
C PHE A 69 3.34 -14.55 3.92
N LEU A 70 3.53 -13.50 3.13
CA LEU A 70 4.24 -13.60 1.85
C LEU A 70 5.74 -13.81 2.00
N MET A 71 6.30 -13.53 3.19
CA MET A 71 7.71 -13.74 3.50
C MET A 71 8.01 -15.20 3.89
N ILE A 72 7.02 -15.94 4.41
CA ILE A 72 7.22 -17.33 4.85
C ILE A 72 7.61 -18.19 3.64
N PRO A 73 8.78 -18.87 3.70
CA PRO A 73 9.19 -19.77 2.63
C PRO A 73 8.16 -20.90 2.43
N ASP A 74 7.82 -21.18 1.19
CA ASP A 74 6.96 -22.31 0.80
C ASP A 74 7.73 -23.23 -0.17
N PRO A 75 8.67 -24.05 0.34
CA PRO A 75 9.52 -24.92 -0.50
C PRO A 75 8.70 -25.89 -1.35
N ALA A 76 7.57 -26.36 -0.83
CA ALA A 76 6.67 -27.27 -1.53
C ALA A 76 5.82 -26.57 -2.61
N ARG A 77 5.93 -25.26 -2.77
CA ARG A 77 5.14 -24.42 -3.71
C ARG A 77 3.63 -24.65 -3.60
N THR A 78 3.14 -24.97 -2.40
CA THR A 78 1.71 -25.26 -2.13
C THR A 78 0.84 -24.01 -2.16
N ARG A 79 1.45 -22.84 -2.17
CA ARG A 79 0.80 -21.53 -2.04
C ARG A 79 0.02 -21.37 -0.73
N ARG A 80 0.39 -22.15 0.30
CA ARG A 80 -0.28 -22.16 1.61
C ARG A 80 -0.34 -20.77 2.23
N TYR A 81 0.76 -20.02 2.16
CA TYR A 81 0.89 -18.69 2.75
C TYR A 81 0.52 -17.55 1.78
N PHE A 82 0.49 -17.82 0.48
CA PHE A 82 0.14 -16.83 -0.53
C PHE A 82 -1.31 -16.34 -0.42
N LYS A 83 -2.27 -17.27 -0.28
CA LYS A 83 -3.68 -16.91 -0.18
C LYS A 83 -3.99 -16.06 1.06
N PRO A 84 -3.57 -16.45 2.28
CA PRO A 84 -3.72 -15.60 3.46
C PRO A 84 -3.07 -14.22 3.31
N GLY A 85 -1.87 -14.15 2.73
CA GLY A 85 -1.21 -12.87 2.45
C GLY A 85 -2.00 -11.97 1.51
N LEU A 86 -2.52 -12.55 0.42
CA LEU A 86 -3.38 -11.83 -0.53
C LEU A 86 -4.66 -11.30 0.15
N VAL A 87 -5.32 -12.13 0.97
CA VAL A 87 -6.53 -11.73 1.71
C VAL A 87 -6.21 -10.62 2.72
N ALA A 88 -5.08 -10.71 3.42
CA ALA A 88 -4.66 -9.68 4.36
C ALA A 88 -4.43 -8.33 3.67
N PHE A 89 -3.71 -8.31 2.53
CA PHE A 89 -3.56 -7.08 1.74
C PHE A 89 -4.90 -6.54 1.23
N LEU A 90 -5.77 -7.43 0.75
CA LEU A 90 -7.11 -7.06 0.29
C LEU A 90 -7.93 -6.38 1.39
N ALA A 91 -7.91 -6.95 2.60
CA ALA A 91 -8.55 -6.35 3.78
C ALA A 91 -7.93 -4.98 4.12
N GLY A 92 -6.61 -4.86 4.04
CA GLY A 92 -5.90 -3.59 4.23
C GLY A 92 -6.37 -2.50 3.25
N HIS A 93 -6.51 -2.84 1.97
CA HIS A 93 -7.01 -1.89 0.95
C HIS A 93 -8.47 -1.46 1.21
N LEU A 94 -9.33 -2.39 1.64
CA LEU A 94 -10.72 -2.06 2.03
C LEU A 94 -10.75 -1.12 3.25
N LEU A 95 -9.87 -1.34 4.22
CA LEU A 95 -9.77 -0.48 5.39
C LEU A 95 -9.24 0.91 5.02
N TYR A 96 -8.23 1.01 4.14
CA TYR A 96 -7.82 2.32 3.59
C TYR A 96 -8.97 3.01 2.85
N ALA A 97 -9.69 2.27 1.99
CA ALA A 97 -10.87 2.84 1.32
C ALA A 97 -11.91 3.34 2.32
N ALA A 98 -12.13 2.64 3.43
CA ALA A 98 -13.05 3.08 4.49
C ALA A 98 -12.57 4.36 5.20
N VAL A 99 -11.25 4.54 5.43
CA VAL A 99 -10.70 5.80 5.97
C VAL A 99 -11.09 6.98 5.12
N PHE A 100 -10.92 6.88 3.80
CA PHE A 100 -11.23 7.97 2.87
C PHE A 100 -12.73 8.08 2.57
N ALA A 101 -13.48 6.96 2.59
CA ALA A 101 -14.94 6.96 2.41
C ALA A 101 -15.69 7.70 3.54
N ALA A 102 -15.05 7.93 4.69
CA ALA A 102 -15.60 8.79 5.73
C ALA A 102 -15.88 10.22 5.24
N TYR A 103 -15.23 10.67 4.17
CA TYR A 103 -15.44 11.97 3.52
C TYR A 103 -16.52 11.95 2.42
N LEU A 104 -17.18 10.81 2.18
CA LEU A 104 -18.25 10.71 1.15
C LEU A 104 -19.39 11.72 1.35
N PRO A 105 -19.85 12.04 2.57
CA PRO A 105 -20.87 13.06 2.77
C PRO A 105 -20.44 14.46 2.29
N GLN A 106 -19.14 14.74 2.21
CA GLN A 106 -18.55 15.97 1.73
C GLN A 106 -18.08 15.92 0.27
N ALA A 107 -18.47 14.89 -0.49
CA ALA A 107 -18.01 14.70 -1.89
C ALA A 107 -18.38 15.89 -2.81
N SER A 108 -19.43 16.66 -2.47
CA SER A 108 -19.77 17.89 -3.18
C SER A 108 -18.69 18.98 -3.08
N ASN A 109 -17.81 18.91 -2.08
CA ASN A 109 -16.72 19.86 -1.89
C ASN A 109 -15.51 19.53 -2.81
N VAL A 110 -15.47 18.33 -3.38
CA VAL A 110 -14.37 17.92 -4.27
C VAL A 110 -14.38 18.82 -5.51
N PRO A 111 -13.27 19.53 -5.78
CA PRO A 111 -13.19 20.40 -6.96
C PRO A 111 -13.27 19.58 -8.24
N SER A 112 -13.81 20.16 -9.31
CA SER A 112 -14.05 19.47 -10.58
C SER A 112 -12.79 18.80 -11.15
N TRP A 113 -11.63 19.43 -11.01
CA TRP A 113 -10.34 18.85 -11.42
C TRP A 113 -9.96 17.60 -10.60
N GLY A 114 -10.37 17.51 -9.35
CA GLY A 114 -10.11 16.38 -8.46
C GLY A 114 -10.73 15.09 -8.99
N TRP A 115 -11.93 15.16 -9.58
CA TRP A 115 -12.57 14.00 -10.20
C TRP A 115 -11.79 13.47 -11.41
N GLY A 116 -10.96 14.30 -12.05
CA GLY A 116 -10.04 13.87 -13.11
C GLY A 116 -9.01 12.83 -12.64
N ALA A 117 -8.64 12.84 -11.36
CA ALA A 117 -7.74 11.83 -10.81
C ALA A 117 -8.31 10.41 -10.83
N LEU A 118 -9.65 10.26 -10.85
CA LEU A 118 -10.27 8.94 -11.02
C LEU A 118 -9.84 8.27 -12.32
N ILE A 119 -9.65 9.07 -13.39
CA ILE A 119 -9.19 8.56 -14.69
C ILE A 119 -7.81 7.91 -14.54
N VAL A 120 -6.93 8.50 -13.73
CA VAL A 120 -5.58 7.96 -13.49
C VAL A 120 -5.67 6.62 -12.77
N PHE A 121 -6.44 6.51 -11.68
CA PHE A 121 -6.62 5.26 -10.94
C PHE A 121 -7.26 4.16 -11.81
N LEU A 122 -8.28 4.51 -12.59
CA LEU A 122 -8.93 3.58 -13.52
C LEU A 122 -7.97 3.14 -14.62
N ALA A 123 -7.15 4.04 -15.16
CA ALA A 123 -6.15 3.72 -16.17
C ALA A 123 -5.09 2.75 -15.65
N VAL A 124 -4.54 3.00 -14.45
CA VAL A 124 -3.59 2.09 -13.80
C VAL A 124 -4.22 0.72 -13.57
N GLY A 125 -5.47 0.67 -13.06
CA GLY A 125 -6.22 -0.56 -12.90
C GLY A 125 -6.46 -1.30 -14.22
N ALA A 126 -6.83 -0.59 -15.29
CA ALA A 126 -7.04 -1.17 -16.61
C ALA A 126 -5.75 -1.74 -17.21
N VAL A 127 -4.62 -1.05 -17.03
CA VAL A 127 -3.28 -1.55 -17.42
C VAL A 127 -2.95 -2.82 -16.64
N GLY A 128 -3.10 -2.81 -15.31
CA GLY A 128 -2.90 -4.01 -14.48
C GLY A 128 -3.79 -5.17 -14.91
N TYR A 129 -5.07 -4.91 -15.19
CA TYR A 129 -5.99 -5.92 -15.69
C TYR A 129 -5.51 -6.54 -17.00
N ARG A 130 -5.17 -5.71 -17.99
CA ARG A 130 -4.73 -6.17 -19.32
C ARG A 130 -3.43 -6.97 -19.26
N LEU A 131 -2.50 -6.55 -18.41
CA LEU A 131 -1.19 -7.19 -18.31
C LEU A 131 -1.21 -8.50 -17.49
N ILE A 132 -2.02 -8.58 -16.43
CA ILE A 132 -1.89 -9.63 -15.42
C ILE A 132 -2.99 -10.69 -15.56
N VAL A 133 -4.24 -10.27 -15.74
CA VAL A 133 -5.40 -11.18 -15.69
C VAL A 133 -5.35 -12.31 -16.71
N PRO A 134 -4.88 -12.12 -17.96
CA PRO A 134 -4.74 -13.22 -18.93
C PRO A 134 -3.80 -14.33 -18.45
N HIS A 135 -2.83 -14.01 -17.59
CA HIS A 135 -1.79 -14.94 -17.11
C HIS A 135 -2.08 -15.51 -15.71
N ALA A 136 -3.18 -15.09 -15.06
CA ALA A 136 -3.49 -15.46 -13.67
C ALA A 136 -4.03 -16.90 -13.50
N GLY A 137 -4.41 -17.59 -14.57
CA GLY A 137 -4.91 -18.97 -14.54
C GLY A 137 -6.07 -19.13 -13.56
N LYS A 138 -5.99 -20.13 -12.67
CA LYS A 138 -7.04 -20.40 -11.65
C LYS A 138 -7.22 -19.29 -10.62
N LEU A 139 -6.27 -18.36 -10.50
CA LEU A 139 -6.35 -17.21 -9.59
C LEU A 139 -7.02 -15.99 -10.23
N ARG A 140 -7.44 -16.08 -11.49
CA ARG A 140 -8.08 -14.98 -12.23
C ARG A 140 -9.18 -14.26 -11.44
N PRO A 141 -10.18 -14.93 -10.82
CA PRO A 141 -11.21 -14.22 -10.06
C PRO A 141 -10.65 -13.44 -8.86
N ALA A 142 -9.69 -14.03 -8.15
CA ALA A 142 -9.04 -13.38 -7.01
C ALA A 142 -8.22 -12.14 -7.42
N ILE A 143 -7.49 -12.21 -8.55
CA ILE A 143 -6.71 -11.09 -9.09
C ILE A 143 -7.63 -9.98 -9.60
N VAL A 144 -8.75 -10.32 -10.25
CA VAL A 144 -9.74 -9.31 -10.67
C VAL A 144 -10.33 -8.59 -9.44
N ALA A 145 -10.75 -9.34 -8.42
CA ALA A 145 -11.24 -8.75 -7.18
C ALA A 145 -10.19 -7.84 -6.54
N TYR A 146 -8.93 -8.26 -6.53
CA TYR A 146 -7.83 -7.47 -5.99
C TYR A 146 -7.64 -6.14 -6.76
N ILE A 147 -7.64 -6.19 -8.10
CA ILE A 147 -7.53 -4.98 -8.94
C ILE A 147 -8.70 -4.03 -8.69
N VAL A 148 -9.92 -4.53 -8.60
CA VAL A 148 -11.10 -3.70 -8.30
C VAL A 148 -10.95 -3.00 -6.95
N ILE A 149 -10.53 -3.73 -5.92
CA ILE A 149 -10.43 -3.18 -4.57
C ILE A 149 -9.28 -2.18 -4.44
N ILE A 150 -8.12 -2.41 -5.07
CA ILE A 150 -7.02 -1.45 -5.03
C ILE A 150 -7.35 -0.17 -5.83
N VAL A 151 -8.09 -0.30 -6.94
CA VAL A 151 -8.62 0.86 -7.68
C VAL A 151 -9.63 1.64 -6.83
N LEU A 152 -10.52 0.93 -6.12
CA LEU A 152 -11.48 1.56 -5.20
C LEU A 152 -10.75 2.30 -4.08
N MET A 153 -9.71 1.71 -3.49
CA MET A 153 -8.86 2.38 -2.50
C MET A 153 -8.23 3.64 -3.09
N GLY A 154 -7.61 3.55 -4.26
CA GLY A 154 -7.01 4.71 -4.92
C GLY A 154 -8.05 5.80 -5.21
N ALA A 155 -9.18 5.44 -5.80
CA ALA A 155 -10.28 6.37 -6.12
C ALA A 155 -10.84 7.06 -4.87
N SER A 156 -10.95 6.34 -3.74
CA SER A 156 -11.45 6.91 -2.49
C SER A 156 -10.58 8.03 -1.93
N THR A 157 -9.28 8.06 -2.25
CA THR A 157 -8.38 9.14 -1.80
C THR A 157 -8.71 10.51 -2.39
N VAL A 158 -9.59 10.57 -3.39
CA VAL A 158 -10.10 11.84 -3.96
C VAL A 158 -11.11 12.51 -3.04
N LEU A 159 -11.87 11.75 -2.24
CA LEU A 159 -12.99 12.24 -1.43
C LEU A 159 -12.60 13.31 -0.38
N PRO A 160 -11.41 13.28 0.26
CA PRO A 160 -10.98 14.33 1.17
C PRO A 160 -10.73 15.70 0.51
N LEU A 161 -10.52 15.76 -0.83
CA LEU A 161 -10.25 17.04 -1.53
C LEU A 161 -11.39 18.05 -1.29
N GLY A 162 -11.00 19.29 -0.99
CA GLY A 162 -11.95 20.37 -0.70
C GLY A 162 -12.50 20.37 0.74
N THR A 163 -12.24 19.32 1.52
CA THR A 163 -12.65 19.23 2.94
C THR A 163 -11.44 19.32 3.88
N VAL A 164 -10.35 18.68 3.53
CA VAL A 164 -9.11 18.70 4.31
C VAL A 164 -8.02 19.52 3.60
N ASN A 165 -6.83 19.60 4.23
CA ASN A 165 -5.68 20.22 3.60
C ASN A 165 -5.40 19.58 2.23
N THR A 166 -5.44 20.37 1.17
CA THR A 166 -5.22 19.91 -0.22
C THR A 166 -3.89 19.17 -0.40
N ALA A 167 -2.81 19.67 0.24
CA ALA A 167 -1.51 18.98 0.16
C ALA A 167 -1.56 17.60 0.81
N GLY A 168 -2.30 17.43 1.91
CA GLY A 168 -2.54 16.14 2.56
C GLY A 168 -3.30 15.18 1.64
N ALA A 169 -4.39 15.64 1.02
CA ALA A 169 -5.16 14.82 0.08
C ALA A 169 -4.32 14.38 -1.13
N LEU A 170 -3.56 15.31 -1.74
CA LEU A 170 -2.65 14.99 -2.86
C LEU A 170 -1.54 14.02 -2.44
N THR A 171 -1.02 14.15 -1.22
CA THR A 171 -0.02 13.23 -0.67
C THR A 171 -0.60 11.81 -0.52
N ALA A 172 -1.83 11.69 0.00
CA ALA A 172 -2.50 10.39 0.09
C ALA A 172 -2.77 9.78 -1.31
N MET A 173 -3.20 10.59 -2.28
CA MET A 173 -3.39 10.14 -3.67
C MET A 173 -2.08 9.65 -4.30
N ALA A 174 -0.97 10.36 -4.11
CA ALA A 174 0.35 9.93 -4.57
C ALA A 174 0.77 8.62 -3.89
N GLY A 175 0.49 8.47 -2.59
CA GLY A 175 0.72 7.24 -1.84
C GLY A 175 -0.06 6.05 -2.42
N ALA A 176 -1.34 6.25 -2.72
CA ALA A 176 -2.18 5.21 -3.34
C ALA A 176 -1.66 4.80 -4.74
N LEU A 177 -1.22 5.76 -5.56
CA LEU A 177 -0.62 5.46 -6.87
C LEU A 177 0.67 4.65 -6.75
N LEU A 178 1.57 5.01 -5.83
CA LEU A 178 2.80 4.24 -5.59
C LEU A 178 2.47 2.82 -5.11
N PHE A 179 1.45 2.68 -4.25
CA PHE A 179 1.01 1.37 -3.80
C PHE A 179 0.48 0.52 -4.96
N MET A 180 -0.40 1.08 -5.80
CA MET A 180 -0.92 0.39 -6.99
C MET A 180 0.19 -0.01 -7.95
N LEU A 181 1.20 0.84 -8.14
CA LEU A 181 2.38 0.52 -8.96
C LEU A 181 3.18 -0.65 -8.36
N SER A 182 3.44 -0.61 -7.05
CA SER A 182 4.09 -1.70 -6.33
C SER A 182 3.41 -3.04 -6.58
N ASP A 183 2.10 -3.10 -6.37
CA ASP A 183 1.33 -4.33 -6.52
C ASP A 183 1.26 -4.78 -7.98
N THR A 184 1.19 -3.85 -8.92
CA THR A 184 1.22 -4.16 -10.35
C THR A 184 2.56 -4.77 -10.76
N VAL A 185 3.69 -4.22 -10.30
CA VAL A 185 5.04 -4.75 -10.56
C VAL A 185 5.20 -6.14 -9.95
N ASN A 186 4.79 -6.32 -8.68
CA ASN A 186 4.83 -7.61 -7.98
C ASN A 186 3.97 -8.67 -8.69
N ALA A 187 2.74 -8.32 -9.07
CA ALA A 187 1.85 -9.23 -9.77
C ALA A 187 2.36 -9.54 -11.19
N TYR A 188 2.90 -8.57 -11.91
CA TYR A 188 3.52 -8.79 -13.21
C TYR A 188 4.70 -9.76 -13.13
N ASN A 189 5.60 -9.53 -12.17
CA ASN A 189 6.74 -10.42 -11.90
C ASN A 189 6.31 -11.85 -11.58
N ARG A 190 5.19 -11.99 -10.88
CA ARG A 190 4.69 -13.30 -10.45
C ARG A 190 3.94 -14.08 -11.52
N PHE A 191 3.14 -13.40 -12.36
CA PHE A 191 2.20 -14.05 -13.28
C PHE A 191 2.60 -13.97 -14.75
N VAL A 192 3.42 -12.97 -15.12
CA VAL A 192 3.73 -12.69 -16.54
C VAL A 192 5.18 -13.01 -16.85
N ARG A 193 6.10 -12.29 -16.23
CA ARG A 193 7.54 -12.42 -16.50
C ARG A 193 8.36 -11.92 -15.33
N GLU A 194 9.45 -12.63 -15.02
CA GLU A 194 10.43 -12.20 -14.01
C GLU A 194 11.11 -10.90 -14.43
N ILE A 195 11.17 -9.97 -13.47
CA ILE A 195 11.81 -8.66 -13.62
C ILE A 195 13.10 -8.70 -12.78
N PRO A 196 14.29 -8.48 -13.38
CA PRO A 196 15.52 -8.38 -12.62
C PRO A 196 15.45 -7.28 -11.57
N GLY A 197 15.71 -7.62 -10.30
CA GLY A 197 15.64 -6.66 -9.20
C GLY A 197 14.23 -6.23 -8.78
N GLU A 198 13.18 -6.94 -9.22
CA GLU A 198 11.78 -6.63 -8.93
C GLU A 198 11.53 -6.25 -7.47
N ARG A 199 12.10 -7.01 -6.54
CA ARG A 199 11.90 -6.78 -5.09
C ARG A 199 12.31 -5.39 -4.65
N LEU A 200 13.37 -4.83 -5.23
CA LEU A 200 13.80 -3.48 -4.90
C LEU A 200 12.79 -2.44 -5.40
N TYR A 201 12.28 -2.60 -6.63
CA TYR A 201 11.25 -1.71 -7.18
C TYR A 201 9.94 -1.81 -6.39
N THR A 202 9.46 -3.03 -6.15
CA THR A 202 8.25 -3.29 -5.38
C THR A 202 8.36 -2.72 -3.97
N MET A 203 9.46 -3.01 -3.25
CA MET A 203 9.59 -2.53 -1.88
C MET A 203 9.78 -1.02 -1.78
N SER A 204 10.51 -0.39 -2.72
CA SER A 204 10.66 1.07 -2.72
C SER A 204 9.32 1.78 -2.95
N THR A 205 8.53 1.33 -3.94
CA THR A 205 7.21 1.91 -4.22
C THR A 205 6.19 1.58 -3.14
N TYR A 206 6.23 0.37 -2.56
CA TYR A 206 5.39 -0.03 -1.43
C TYR A 206 5.62 0.84 -0.19
N LEU A 207 6.89 0.97 0.24
CA LEU A 207 7.25 1.75 1.42
C LEU A 207 6.95 3.24 1.22
N GLY A 208 7.25 3.77 0.04
CA GLY A 208 6.86 5.13 -0.34
C GLY A 208 5.35 5.32 -0.33
N GLY A 209 4.60 4.37 -0.89
CA GLY A 209 3.14 4.38 -0.91
C GLY A 209 2.52 4.36 0.48
N GLN A 210 2.97 3.45 1.34
CA GLN A 210 2.51 3.34 2.73
C GLN A 210 2.83 4.61 3.53
N PHE A 211 4.05 5.13 3.40
CA PHE A 211 4.45 6.35 4.06
C PHE A 211 3.62 7.55 3.64
N LEU A 212 3.40 7.73 2.33
CA LEU A 212 2.63 8.87 1.81
C LEU A 212 1.13 8.76 2.15
N LEU A 213 0.55 7.56 2.20
CA LEU A 213 -0.82 7.36 2.68
C LEU A 213 -0.95 7.82 4.14
N VAL A 214 -0.03 7.39 5.00
CA VAL A 214 0.00 7.78 6.41
C VAL A 214 0.27 9.28 6.56
N GLN A 215 1.26 9.80 5.84
CA GLN A 215 1.62 11.22 5.87
C GLN A 215 0.47 12.12 5.41
N GLY A 216 -0.24 11.72 4.35
CA GLY A 216 -1.44 12.42 3.90
C GLY A 216 -2.49 12.51 5.00
N CYS A 217 -2.79 11.38 5.66
CA CYS A 217 -3.75 11.34 6.77
C CYS A 217 -3.32 12.15 7.99
N LEU A 218 -2.00 12.30 8.25
CA LEU A 218 -1.48 13.16 9.31
C LEU A 218 -1.67 14.66 9.03
N MET A 219 -1.89 15.03 7.78
CA MET A 219 -2.11 16.41 7.33
C MET A 219 -3.60 16.78 7.26
N PHE A 220 -4.52 15.84 7.52
CA PHE A 220 -5.98 16.03 7.59
C PHE A 220 -6.36 16.66 8.94
#